data_b9023e24f9d538da23328a252ed4b04b
#
_entry.id   b9023e24f9d538da23328a252ed4b04b
#
_cell.length_a   1.000
_cell.length_b   1.000
_cell.length_c   1.000
_cell.angle_alpha   90.00
_cell.angle_beta   90.00
_cell.angle_gamma   90.00
#
_symmetry.space_group_name_H-M   'P 1'
#
loop_
_entity.id
_entity.type
_entity.pdbx_description
1 polymer ?
#
loop_
_entity_poly.entity_id
_entity_poly.type
_entity_poly.pdbx_seq_one_letter_code
_entity_poly.pdbx_strand_id
1 'polypeptide(L)'
;LVFYYASNMSQPKIVDWFAHVGIQLSAGALSQWLSQAPEPFQREKAAVYEAGLRSSPWQHLDETGTRVNGQNQQCHIVCNPLYTAYFTTEKKDRLSIVDVLRGLRPRTFRFNAEAYQWLQPAGLSPSLLGGLRSLPPDQDLSEAQVTEWLERHLPRLGQPQRHQILQAGAVAAYHAEVG
;
A
#
# COMPACT_ATOMS: atom_id res chain seq x y z
N LEU A 1 -7.35 8.11 23.58
CA LEU A 1 -6.36 7.92 22.51
C LEU A 1 -4.96 8.35 22.96
N VAL A 2 -4.78 9.58 23.52
CA VAL A 2 -3.47 10.12 23.95
C VAL A 2 -2.74 9.17 24.91
N PHE A 3 -3.41 8.69 25.96
CA PHE A 3 -2.80 7.76 26.93
C PHE A 3 -2.28 6.48 26.28
N TYR A 4 -3.03 5.93 25.34
CA TYR A 4 -2.68 4.66 24.70
C TYR A 4 -1.57 4.84 23.64
N TYR A 5 -1.77 5.77 22.71
CA TYR A 5 -0.89 5.91 21.55
C TYR A 5 0.31 6.86 21.79
N ALA A 6 0.11 7.98 22.47
CA ALA A 6 1.19 8.94 22.68
C ALA A 6 1.98 8.68 23.98
N SER A 7 1.30 8.21 25.04
CA SER A 7 1.94 7.93 26.34
C SER A 7 2.31 6.45 26.54
N ASN A 8 2.06 5.58 25.56
CA ASN A 8 2.33 4.14 25.59
C ASN A 8 1.77 3.43 26.87
N MET A 9 0.65 3.92 27.38
CA MET A 9 0.00 3.28 28.53
C MET A 9 -0.78 2.05 28.09
N SER A 10 -0.60 0.93 28.80
CA SER A 10 -1.43 -0.26 28.56
C SER A 10 -2.88 -0.01 28.98
N GLN A 11 -3.84 -0.73 28.38
CA GLN A 11 -5.25 -0.59 28.74
C GLN A 11 -5.53 -0.77 30.25
N PRO A 12 -4.96 -1.76 30.96
CA PRO A 12 -5.12 -1.86 32.40
C PRO A 12 -4.68 -0.60 33.15
N LYS A 13 -3.51 -0.04 32.81
CA LYS A 13 -3.01 1.20 33.43
C LYS A 13 -3.92 2.39 33.21
N ILE A 14 -4.54 2.48 32.02
CA ILE A 14 -5.50 3.54 31.70
C ILE A 14 -6.75 3.38 32.59
N VAL A 15 -7.28 2.16 32.73
CA VAL A 15 -8.43 1.87 33.58
C VAL A 15 -8.12 2.23 35.03
N ASP A 16 -6.96 1.82 35.54
CA ASP A 16 -6.52 2.14 36.90
C ASP A 16 -6.37 3.65 37.12
N TRP A 17 -5.80 4.35 36.15
CA TRP A 17 -5.65 5.81 36.23
C TRP A 17 -7.01 6.52 36.31
N PHE A 18 -7.99 6.12 35.50
CA PHE A 18 -9.34 6.67 35.56
C PHE A 18 -10.02 6.37 36.91
N ALA A 19 -9.83 5.16 37.43
CA ALA A 19 -10.36 4.79 38.73
C ALA A 19 -9.80 5.67 39.89
N HIS A 20 -8.50 6.04 39.83
CA HIS A 20 -7.88 6.94 40.81
C HIS A 20 -8.48 8.36 40.80
N VAL A 21 -8.99 8.82 39.68
CA VAL A 21 -9.67 10.13 39.57
C VAL A 21 -11.20 10.00 39.70
N GLY A 22 -11.69 8.85 40.16
CA GLY A 22 -13.11 8.61 40.44
C GLY A 22 -13.96 8.24 39.25
N ILE A 23 -13.36 7.94 38.09
CA ILE A 23 -14.07 7.53 36.86
C ILE A 23 -14.02 6.02 36.73
N GLN A 24 -15.18 5.37 36.78
CA GLN A 24 -15.30 3.91 36.57
C GLN A 24 -15.39 3.61 35.07
N LEU A 25 -14.37 2.96 34.55
CA LEU A 25 -14.26 2.57 33.15
C LEU A 25 -13.99 1.06 33.06
N SER A 26 -14.79 0.33 32.27
CA SER A 26 -14.50 -1.09 32.04
C SER A 26 -13.43 -1.26 30.95
N ALA A 27 -12.64 -2.33 31.03
CA ALA A 27 -11.66 -2.67 30.01
C ALA A 27 -12.32 -2.88 28.62
N GLY A 28 -13.55 -3.44 28.61
CA GLY A 28 -14.33 -3.62 27.38
C GLY A 28 -14.72 -2.28 26.74
N ALA A 29 -15.20 -1.31 27.54
CA ALA A 29 -15.53 0.03 27.04
C ALA A 29 -14.29 0.73 26.48
N LEU A 30 -13.15 0.65 27.18
CA LEU A 30 -11.90 1.24 26.69
C LEU A 30 -11.45 0.58 25.39
N SER A 31 -11.48 -0.75 25.29
CA SER A 31 -11.13 -1.50 24.09
C SER A 31 -12.05 -1.09 22.92
N GLN A 32 -13.34 -0.96 23.17
CA GLN A 32 -14.31 -0.51 22.19
C GLN A 32 -13.99 0.90 21.68
N TRP A 33 -13.67 1.85 22.56
CA TRP A 33 -13.30 3.23 22.16
C TRP A 33 -12.01 3.29 21.36
N LEU A 34 -11.05 2.41 21.61
CA LEU A 34 -9.79 2.34 20.88
C LEU A 34 -9.97 1.74 19.48
N SER A 35 -11.02 0.93 19.27
CA SER A 35 -11.27 0.22 18.01
C SER A 35 -12.46 0.78 17.20
N GLN A 36 -13.32 1.61 17.81
CA GLN A 36 -14.48 2.19 17.14
C GLN A 36 -14.14 3.47 16.37
N ALA A 37 -14.89 3.65 15.27
CA ALA A 37 -14.83 4.82 14.39
C ALA A 37 -13.43 5.15 13.85
N PRO A 38 -12.75 4.23 13.15
CA PRO A 38 -11.44 4.49 12.57
C PRO A 38 -11.49 5.49 11.40
N GLU A 39 -12.65 5.71 10.76
CA GLU A 39 -12.78 6.47 9.51
C GLU A 39 -12.29 7.93 9.60
N PRO A 40 -12.58 8.72 10.65
CA PRO A 40 -12.05 10.07 10.77
C PRO A 40 -10.53 10.09 10.84
N PHE A 41 -9.94 9.16 11.63
CA PHE A 41 -8.49 9.03 11.77
C PHE A 41 -7.82 8.51 10.50
N GLN A 42 -8.48 7.61 9.78
CA GLN A 42 -7.99 7.12 8.50
C GLN A 42 -7.99 8.23 7.44
N ARG A 43 -9.03 9.08 7.39
CA ARG A 43 -9.05 10.24 6.50
C ARG A 43 -7.97 11.25 6.83
N GLU A 44 -7.77 11.56 8.11
CA GLU A 44 -6.70 12.45 8.57
C GLU A 44 -5.32 11.85 8.24
N LYS A 45 -5.10 10.56 8.52
CA LYS A 45 -3.88 9.84 8.14
C LYS A 45 -3.62 9.96 6.64
N ALA A 46 -4.63 9.73 5.80
CA ALA A 46 -4.50 9.80 4.36
C ALA A 46 -4.12 11.22 3.90
N ALA A 47 -4.76 12.26 4.46
CA ALA A 47 -4.46 13.65 4.15
C ALA A 47 -3.03 14.05 4.58
N VAL A 48 -2.60 13.64 5.78
CA VAL A 48 -1.23 13.86 6.28
C VAL A 48 -0.22 13.14 5.39
N TYR A 49 -0.51 11.89 4.99
CA TYR A 49 0.37 11.12 4.13
C TYR A 49 0.52 11.76 2.75
N GLU A 50 -0.58 12.16 2.12
CA GLU A 50 -0.56 12.82 0.81
C GLU A 50 0.19 14.15 0.84
N ALA A 51 -0.02 14.97 1.88
CA ALA A 51 0.74 16.19 2.10
C ALA A 51 2.22 15.90 2.36
N GLY A 52 2.50 14.84 3.13
CA GLY A 52 3.85 14.38 3.45
C GLY A 52 4.65 13.95 2.22
N LEU A 53 4.03 13.19 1.31
CA LEU A 53 4.68 12.79 0.05
C LEU A 53 5.08 13.99 -0.80
N ARG A 54 4.28 15.07 -0.80
CA ARG A 54 4.57 16.31 -1.54
C ARG A 54 5.53 17.27 -0.83
N SER A 55 5.79 17.04 0.45
CA SER A 55 6.60 17.96 1.28
C SER A 55 8.10 17.89 1.04
N SER A 56 8.58 16.85 0.34
CA SER A 56 10.00 16.63 0.07
C SER A 56 10.19 15.86 -1.25
N PRO A 57 11.26 16.15 -2.00
CA PRO A 57 11.57 15.42 -3.23
C PRO A 57 12.07 13.99 -2.97
N TRP A 58 12.25 13.59 -1.71
CA TRP A 58 12.70 12.26 -1.33
C TRP A 58 11.92 11.76 -0.10
N GLN A 59 11.80 10.45 -0.02
CA GLN A 59 11.20 9.75 1.09
C GLN A 59 12.12 8.61 1.53
N HIS A 60 12.19 8.33 2.82
CA HIS A 60 12.73 7.07 3.32
C HIS A 60 11.62 6.03 3.29
N LEU A 61 11.98 4.86 2.78
CA LEU A 61 11.12 3.67 2.82
C LEU A 61 11.89 2.56 3.51
N ASP A 62 11.28 1.94 4.51
CA ASP A 62 11.80 0.77 5.20
C ASP A 62 10.68 -0.24 5.42
N GLU A 63 11.04 -1.49 5.66
CA GLU A 63 10.07 -2.57 5.90
C GLU A 63 10.52 -3.48 7.04
N THR A 64 9.57 -3.95 7.81
CA THR A 64 9.78 -4.94 8.86
C THR A 64 8.66 -5.97 8.86
N GLY A 65 9.03 -7.22 9.19
CA GLY A 65 8.04 -8.28 9.38
C GLY A 65 7.12 -7.97 10.57
N THR A 66 5.83 -8.18 10.39
CA THR A 66 4.83 -8.03 11.44
C THR A 66 3.85 -9.20 11.44
N ARG A 67 3.04 -9.32 12.49
CA ARG A 67 1.96 -10.31 12.58
C ARG A 67 0.62 -9.61 12.79
N VAL A 68 -0.34 -9.92 11.91
CA VAL A 68 -1.70 -9.41 12.01
C VAL A 68 -2.65 -10.61 11.98
N ASN A 69 -3.49 -10.74 13.00
CA ASN A 69 -4.43 -11.87 13.15
C ASN A 69 -3.76 -13.26 12.98
N GLY A 70 -2.54 -13.41 13.51
CA GLY A 70 -1.79 -14.66 13.41
C GLY A 70 -1.08 -14.92 12.08
N GLN A 71 -1.26 -14.07 11.07
CA GLN A 71 -0.61 -14.16 9.77
C GLN A 71 0.61 -13.25 9.68
N ASN A 72 1.67 -13.75 9.03
CA ASN A 72 2.86 -12.95 8.76
C ASN A 72 2.55 -11.93 7.66
N GLN A 73 2.85 -10.69 7.93
CA GLN A 73 2.69 -9.56 7.01
C GLN A 73 3.94 -8.67 7.03
N GLN A 74 3.97 -7.65 6.21
CA GLN A 74 5.03 -6.65 6.13
C GLN A 74 4.48 -5.28 6.54
N CYS A 75 5.15 -4.63 7.47
CA CYS A 75 4.88 -3.26 7.83
C CYS A 75 5.87 -2.36 7.07
N HIS A 76 5.35 -1.55 6.17
CA HIS A 76 6.13 -0.54 5.45
C HIS A 76 6.07 0.77 6.21
N ILE A 77 7.21 1.41 6.35
CA ILE A 77 7.39 2.71 7.00
C ILE A 77 7.81 3.70 5.93
N VAL A 78 7.01 4.72 5.70
CA VAL A 78 7.35 5.81 4.78
C VAL A 78 7.50 7.08 5.60
N CYS A 79 8.64 7.75 5.51
CA CYS A 79 8.88 8.93 6.32
C CYS A 79 9.83 9.94 5.66
N ASN A 80 9.74 11.16 6.13
CA ASN A 80 10.73 12.21 5.99
C ASN A 80 10.77 13.02 7.31
N PRO A 81 11.56 14.10 7.45
CA PRO A 81 11.62 14.87 8.68
C PRO A 81 10.28 15.46 9.18
N LEU A 82 9.23 15.49 8.34
CA LEU A 82 7.95 16.11 8.68
C LEU A 82 6.88 15.10 9.06
N TYR A 83 7.00 13.84 8.65
CA TYR A 83 5.99 12.81 8.95
C TYR A 83 6.57 11.40 8.95
N THR A 84 5.82 10.48 9.56
CA THR A 84 6.00 9.04 9.45
C THR A 84 4.64 8.36 9.29
N ALA A 85 4.52 7.51 8.27
CA ALA A 85 3.32 6.74 8.01
C ALA A 85 3.62 5.25 7.95
N TYR A 86 2.69 4.43 8.45
CA TYR A 86 2.80 2.97 8.51
C TYR A 86 1.71 2.33 7.67
N PHE A 87 2.10 1.35 6.87
CA PHE A 87 1.20 0.56 6.03
C PHE A 87 1.50 -0.92 6.19
N THR A 88 0.46 -1.74 6.22
CA THR A 88 0.62 -3.20 6.32
C THR A 88 0.18 -3.84 5.02
N THR A 89 1.03 -4.69 4.45
CA THR A 89 0.77 -5.45 3.22
C THR A 89 1.10 -6.92 3.43
N GLU A 90 0.59 -7.79 2.56
CA GLU A 90 0.91 -9.22 2.62
C GLU A 90 2.33 -9.52 2.15
N LYS A 91 2.87 -8.72 1.24
CA LYS A 91 4.16 -8.94 0.59
C LYS A 91 5.03 -7.69 0.64
N LYS A 92 6.32 -7.86 0.40
CA LYS A 92 7.32 -6.80 0.28
C LYS A 92 7.88 -6.68 -1.14
N ASP A 93 7.06 -6.94 -2.13
CA ASP A 93 7.45 -6.81 -3.52
C ASP A 93 7.26 -5.37 -4.04
N ARG A 94 7.69 -5.12 -5.28
CA ARG A 94 7.58 -3.80 -5.89
C ARG A 94 6.14 -3.32 -6.03
N LEU A 95 5.18 -4.22 -6.26
CA LEU A 95 3.76 -3.86 -6.30
C LEU A 95 3.28 -3.33 -4.95
N SER A 96 3.68 -3.98 -3.86
CA SER A 96 3.35 -3.53 -2.50
C SER A 96 3.94 -2.15 -2.21
N ILE A 97 5.16 -1.85 -2.71
CA ILE A 97 5.76 -0.51 -2.57
C ILE A 97 4.94 0.53 -3.34
N VAL A 98 4.54 0.23 -4.58
CA VAL A 98 3.68 1.14 -5.37
C VAL A 98 2.33 1.35 -4.68
N ASP A 99 1.71 0.30 -4.12
CA ASP A 99 0.47 0.42 -3.35
C ASP A 99 0.63 1.37 -2.16
N VAL A 100 1.72 1.19 -1.41
CA VAL A 100 2.03 2.05 -0.25
C VAL A 100 2.21 3.50 -0.69
N LEU A 101 3.02 3.77 -1.72
CA LEU A 101 3.24 5.12 -2.25
C LEU A 101 1.96 5.77 -2.79
N ARG A 102 0.98 4.97 -3.22
CA ARG A 102 -0.36 5.42 -3.61
C ARG A 102 -1.36 5.47 -2.46
N GLY A 103 -0.94 5.24 -1.22
CA GLY A 103 -1.81 5.26 -0.05
C GLY A 103 -2.83 4.11 -0.04
N LEU A 104 -2.47 2.95 -0.60
CA LEU A 104 -3.30 1.74 -0.75
C LEU A 104 -4.56 1.95 -1.61
N ARG A 105 -4.56 2.94 -2.49
CA ARG A 105 -5.64 3.11 -3.48
C ARG A 105 -5.65 1.92 -4.47
N PRO A 106 -6.80 1.62 -5.12
CA PRO A 106 -6.86 0.56 -6.13
C PRO A 106 -5.77 0.72 -7.18
N ARG A 107 -5.13 -0.39 -7.54
CA ARG A 107 -4.06 -0.40 -8.55
C ARG A 107 -4.58 0.03 -9.90
N THR A 108 -3.76 0.80 -10.60
CA THR A 108 -3.89 1.06 -12.02
C THR A 108 -2.64 0.61 -12.76
N PHE A 109 -2.77 0.34 -14.04
CA PHE A 109 -1.70 -0.19 -14.88
C PHE A 109 -1.68 0.57 -16.19
N ARG A 110 -0.49 0.96 -16.64
CA ARG A 110 -0.28 1.64 -17.93
C ARG A 110 0.82 0.93 -18.70
N PHE A 111 0.58 0.63 -19.98
CA PHE A 111 1.53 -0.07 -20.83
C PHE A 111 2.10 0.88 -21.89
N ASN A 112 2.78 1.93 -21.44
CA ASN A 112 3.49 2.91 -22.24
C ASN A 112 4.96 2.49 -22.51
N ALA A 113 5.75 3.36 -23.11
CA ALA A 113 7.16 3.12 -23.42
C ALA A 113 7.98 2.75 -22.16
N GLU A 114 7.68 3.35 -21.02
CA GLU A 114 8.35 3.08 -19.77
C GLU A 114 8.06 1.66 -19.25
N ALA A 115 6.79 1.21 -19.29
CA ALA A 115 6.45 -0.17 -18.92
C ALA A 115 7.26 -1.18 -19.74
N TYR A 116 7.45 -0.92 -21.05
CA TYR A 116 8.27 -1.79 -21.91
C TYR A 116 9.75 -1.74 -21.56
N GLN A 117 10.29 -0.62 -21.10
CA GLN A 117 11.66 -0.56 -20.59
C GLN A 117 11.82 -1.45 -19.34
N TRP A 118 10.84 -1.42 -18.44
CA TRP A 118 10.82 -2.31 -17.26
C TRP A 118 10.68 -3.80 -17.62
N LEU A 119 10.09 -4.13 -18.76
CA LEU A 119 9.93 -5.51 -19.23
C LEU A 119 11.14 -6.05 -20.00
N GLN A 120 12.05 -5.20 -20.48
CA GLN A 120 13.24 -5.64 -21.23
C GLN A 120 14.09 -6.68 -20.48
N PRO A 121 14.47 -6.47 -19.20
CA PRO A 121 15.29 -7.44 -18.46
C PRO A 121 14.52 -8.71 -18.06
N ALA A 122 13.20 -8.75 -18.25
CA ALA A 122 12.36 -9.87 -17.86
C ALA A 122 12.47 -11.11 -18.78
N GLY A 123 13.19 -10.99 -19.91
CA GLY A 123 13.38 -12.10 -20.86
C GLY A 123 12.09 -12.59 -21.50
N LEU A 124 11.08 -11.74 -21.64
CA LEU A 124 9.80 -12.09 -22.25
C LEU A 124 9.96 -12.31 -23.75
N SER A 125 9.23 -13.28 -24.31
CA SER A 125 9.30 -13.54 -25.73
C SER A 125 8.82 -12.35 -26.57
N PRO A 126 9.38 -12.13 -27.78
CA PRO A 126 8.94 -11.06 -28.67
C PRO A 126 7.44 -11.11 -29.01
N SER A 127 6.88 -12.31 -29.13
CA SER A 127 5.45 -12.52 -29.36
C SER A 127 4.59 -12.04 -28.20
N LEU A 128 5.04 -12.26 -26.97
CA LEU A 128 4.37 -11.80 -25.75
C LEU A 128 4.41 -10.27 -25.64
N LEU A 129 5.58 -9.67 -25.87
CA LEU A 129 5.73 -8.21 -25.92
C LEU A 129 4.90 -7.58 -27.05
N GLY A 130 4.84 -8.24 -28.21
CA GLY A 130 3.98 -7.83 -29.31
C GLY A 130 2.49 -7.87 -28.98
N GLY A 131 2.06 -8.90 -28.24
CA GLY A 131 0.70 -8.99 -27.73
C GLY A 131 0.36 -7.84 -26.77
N LEU A 132 1.23 -7.56 -25.81
CA LEU A 132 1.03 -6.46 -24.83
C LEU A 132 0.90 -5.08 -25.52
N ARG A 133 1.53 -4.86 -26.65
CA ARG A 133 1.41 -3.62 -27.44
C ARG A 133 0.02 -3.35 -28.00
N SER A 134 -0.88 -4.33 -27.97
CA SER A 134 -2.30 -4.10 -28.32
C SER A 134 -3.09 -3.42 -27.20
N LEU A 135 -2.54 -3.34 -25.99
CA LEU A 135 -3.13 -2.56 -24.90
C LEU A 135 -2.96 -1.05 -25.18
N PRO A 136 -3.95 -0.23 -24.81
CA PRO A 136 -3.86 1.22 -25.04
C PRO A 136 -2.71 1.82 -24.19
N PRO A 137 -1.72 2.51 -24.84
CA PRO A 137 -0.49 2.93 -24.15
C PRO A 137 -0.68 4.09 -23.17
N ASP A 138 -1.68 4.95 -23.41
CA ASP A 138 -1.89 6.17 -22.64
C ASP A 138 -3.15 6.12 -21.77
N GLN A 139 -3.69 4.92 -21.54
CA GLN A 139 -4.87 4.70 -20.71
C GLN A 139 -4.50 3.91 -19.46
N ASP A 140 -5.01 4.36 -18.33
CA ASP A 140 -4.94 3.59 -17.09
C ASP A 140 -5.98 2.47 -17.10
N LEU A 141 -5.51 1.26 -16.88
CA LEU A 141 -6.32 0.04 -16.81
C LEU A 141 -6.44 -0.41 -15.36
N SER A 142 -7.61 -0.92 -14.97
CA SER A 142 -7.79 -1.57 -13.68
C SER A 142 -7.15 -2.96 -13.66
N GLU A 143 -6.92 -3.51 -12.47
CA GLU A 143 -6.38 -4.87 -12.30
C GLU A 143 -7.29 -5.92 -12.95
N ALA A 144 -8.61 -5.74 -12.88
CA ALA A 144 -9.57 -6.62 -13.52
C ALA A 144 -9.41 -6.62 -15.05
N GLN A 145 -9.29 -5.44 -15.66
CA GLN A 145 -9.10 -5.31 -17.12
C GLN A 145 -7.81 -5.96 -17.60
N VAL A 146 -6.70 -5.73 -16.88
CA VAL A 146 -5.41 -6.34 -17.23
C VAL A 146 -5.46 -7.85 -17.04
N THR A 147 -6.06 -8.33 -15.95
CA THR A 147 -6.20 -9.76 -15.67
C THR A 147 -7.03 -10.45 -16.74
N GLU A 148 -8.19 -9.91 -17.08
CA GLU A 148 -9.05 -10.43 -18.14
C GLU A 148 -8.33 -10.46 -19.50
N TRP A 149 -7.59 -9.40 -19.82
CA TRP A 149 -6.81 -9.36 -21.04
C TRP A 149 -5.72 -10.45 -21.06
N LEU A 150 -4.97 -10.61 -19.96
CA LEU A 150 -3.93 -11.65 -19.84
C LEU A 150 -4.52 -13.05 -19.95
N GLU A 151 -5.64 -13.33 -19.35
CA GLU A 151 -6.32 -14.63 -19.41
C GLU A 151 -6.81 -14.96 -20.81
N ARG A 152 -7.35 -13.97 -21.52
CA ARG A 152 -7.86 -14.13 -22.88
C ARG A 152 -6.77 -14.34 -23.92
N HIS A 153 -5.68 -13.56 -23.85
CA HIS A 153 -4.66 -13.54 -24.89
C HIS A 153 -3.42 -14.36 -24.55
N LEU A 154 -3.16 -14.59 -23.26
CA LEU A 154 -1.97 -15.27 -22.76
C LEU A 154 -2.32 -16.30 -21.66
N PRO A 155 -3.23 -17.25 -21.92
CA PRO A 155 -3.75 -18.17 -20.90
C PRO A 155 -2.68 -19.12 -20.31
N ARG A 156 -1.56 -19.30 -21.01
CA ARG A 156 -0.44 -20.16 -20.57
C ARG A 156 0.69 -19.37 -19.89
N LEU A 157 0.46 -18.08 -19.57
CA LEU A 157 1.48 -17.22 -18.94
C LEU A 157 1.76 -17.71 -17.52
N GLY A 158 3.04 -17.96 -17.22
CA GLY A 158 3.49 -18.36 -15.89
C GLY A 158 3.32 -17.24 -14.86
N GLN A 159 3.10 -17.60 -13.59
CA GLN A 159 2.93 -16.63 -12.50
C GLN A 159 4.08 -15.62 -12.37
N PRO A 160 5.37 -16.01 -12.51
CA PRO A 160 6.47 -15.05 -12.45
C PRO A 160 6.39 -13.99 -13.57
N GLN A 161 6.08 -14.40 -14.80
CA GLN A 161 5.95 -13.49 -15.95
C GLN A 161 4.73 -12.56 -15.79
N ARG A 162 3.59 -13.12 -15.32
CA ARG A 162 2.40 -12.32 -14.99
C ARG A 162 2.74 -11.25 -13.96
N HIS A 163 3.45 -11.60 -12.90
CA HIS A 163 3.87 -10.68 -11.86
C HIS A 163 4.78 -9.57 -12.39
N GLN A 164 5.74 -9.90 -13.27
CA GLN A 164 6.61 -8.91 -13.92
C GLN A 164 5.82 -7.93 -14.79
N ILE A 165 4.83 -8.40 -15.56
CA ILE A 165 3.96 -7.56 -16.39
C ILE A 165 3.17 -6.59 -15.52
N LEU A 166 2.56 -7.09 -14.43
CA LEU A 166 1.81 -6.26 -13.50
C LEU A 166 2.72 -5.23 -12.81
N GLN A 167 3.93 -5.63 -12.39
CA GLN A 167 4.89 -4.68 -11.81
C GLN A 167 5.25 -3.57 -12.78
N ALA A 168 5.57 -3.89 -14.02
CA ALA A 168 5.94 -2.90 -15.03
C ALA A 168 4.80 -1.91 -15.31
N GLY A 169 3.57 -2.43 -15.50
CA GLY A 169 2.40 -1.60 -15.72
C GLY A 169 2.05 -0.70 -14.54
N ALA A 170 2.16 -1.22 -13.31
CA ALA A 170 1.87 -0.45 -12.09
C ALA A 170 2.88 0.67 -11.86
N VAL A 171 4.19 0.40 -12.08
CA VAL A 171 5.25 1.43 -11.95
C VAL A 171 5.04 2.52 -12.99
N ALA A 172 4.77 2.17 -14.26
CA ALA A 172 4.53 3.14 -15.31
C ALA A 172 3.27 3.99 -15.07
N ALA A 173 2.20 3.39 -14.50
CA ALA A 173 1.01 4.14 -14.11
C ALA A 173 1.31 5.10 -12.95
N TYR A 174 2.08 4.66 -11.94
CA TYR A 174 2.47 5.50 -10.82
C TYR A 174 3.33 6.70 -11.27
N HIS A 175 4.33 6.48 -12.12
CA HIS A 175 5.17 7.57 -12.63
C HIS A 175 4.35 8.57 -13.47
N ALA A 176 3.39 8.09 -14.27
CA ALA A 176 2.51 8.99 -15.01
C ALA A 176 1.54 9.78 -14.11
N GLU A 177 1.25 9.30 -12.89
CA GLU A 177 0.41 10.00 -11.90
C GLU A 177 1.20 11.10 -11.17
N VAL A 178 2.49 10.87 -10.87
CA VAL A 178 3.30 11.78 -10.04
C VAL A 178 4.24 12.67 -10.85
N GLY A 179 4.44 12.36 -12.13
CA GLY A 179 5.37 12.96 -13.09
C GLY A 179 5.18 14.23 -13.58
#